data_59a6e58534cb7c36e770f2b430966cd9
#
_entry.id   59a6e58534cb7c36e770f2b430966cd9
#
_cell.length_a   1.000
_cell.length_b   1.000
_cell.length_c   1.000
_cell.angle_alpha   90.00
_cell.angle_beta   90.00
_cell.angle_gamma   90.00
#
_symmetry.space_group_name_H-M   'P 1'
#
loop_
_entity.id
_entity.type
_entity.pdbx_description
1 polymer ?
#
loop_
_entity_poly.entity_id
_entity_poly.type
_entity_poly.pdbx_seq_one_letter_code
_entity_poly.pdbx_strand_id
1 'polypeptide(L)'
;FGGTSVGKPERMKKIAELVLGTPGKKIVVLSALSGTTNTLVAIGDHLLAGQKAKAEEETANLEKHYQSFIKALYSSESYHAIGQEIVKRFFIFIRLLAAGQFDNKSYRELLAQGELLSTELFYQHLQERKINARLLPALYFMSIDEHDEPELEKISERIRPLVDSLANV
;
A
#
# COMPACT_ATOMS: atom_id res chain seq x y z
N PHE A 1 10.08 -6.99 0.80
CA PHE A 1 9.68 -7.46 2.13
C PHE A 1 8.22 -7.89 2.07
N GLY A 2 7.95 -9.16 2.44
CA GLY A 2 6.61 -9.74 2.44
C GLY A 2 5.74 -9.26 3.61
N GLY A 3 4.44 -9.59 3.58
CA GLY A 3 3.43 -9.13 4.54
C GLY A 3 3.77 -9.42 6.01
N THR A 4 4.38 -10.57 6.31
CA THR A 4 4.85 -10.88 7.66
C THR A 4 5.93 -9.91 8.14
N SER A 5 6.81 -9.47 7.23
CA SER A 5 7.89 -8.53 7.55
C SER A 5 7.38 -7.13 7.82
N VAL A 6 6.31 -6.67 7.15
CA VAL A 6 5.71 -5.35 7.32
C VAL A 6 4.51 -5.34 8.26
N GLY A 7 4.02 -6.51 8.69
CA GLY A 7 2.75 -6.69 9.39
C GLY A 7 2.67 -6.15 10.82
N LYS A 8 3.79 -5.65 11.37
CA LYS A 8 3.83 -4.99 12.69
C LYS A 8 4.62 -3.69 12.61
N PRO A 9 4.22 -2.62 13.33
CA PRO A 9 4.93 -1.34 13.31
C PRO A 9 6.42 -1.47 13.66
N GLU A 10 6.77 -2.29 14.66
CA GLU A 10 8.15 -2.50 15.09
C GLU A 10 9.00 -3.18 14.00
N ARG A 11 8.37 -4.09 13.23
CA ARG A 11 9.05 -4.75 12.10
C ARG A 11 9.25 -3.77 10.94
N MET A 12 8.25 -2.94 10.64
CA MET A 12 8.36 -1.91 9.62
C MET A 12 9.48 -0.90 9.96
N LYS A 13 9.61 -0.50 11.24
CA LYS A 13 10.73 0.31 11.74
C LYS A 13 12.09 -0.39 11.53
N LYS A 14 12.17 -1.69 11.82
CA LYS A 14 13.39 -2.49 11.60
C LYS A 14 13.77 -2.59 10.13
N ILE A 15 12.81 -2.66 9.21
CA ILE A 15 13.08 -2.63 7.77
C ILE A 15 13.78 -1.31 7.40
N ALA A 16 13.32 -0.17 7.91
CA ALA A 16 13.98 1.11 7.68
C ALA A 16 15.44 1.10 8.17
N GLU A 17 15.70 0.54 9.34
CA GLU A 17 17.06 0.40 9.89
C GLU A 17 17.93 -0.51 9.01
N LEU A 18 17.39 -1.65 8.58
CA LEU A 18 18.09 -2.61 7.71
C LEU A 18 18.47 -1.98 6.37
N VAL A 19 17.53 -1.23 5.77
CA VAL A 19 17.75 -0.54 4.50
C VAL A 19 18.82 0.54 4.65
N LEU A 20 18.84 1.28 5.74
CA LEU A 20 19.85 2.30 6.04
C LEU A 20 21.22 1.72 6.39
N GLY A 21 21.27 0.58 7.07
CA GLY A 21 22.50 -0.09 7.47
C GLY A 21 23.34 -0.64 6.31
N THR A 22 22.80 -0.65 5.10
CA THR A 22 23.51 -1.13 3.90
C THR A 22 23.90 0.08 3.02
N PRO A 23 25.12 0.20 2.51
CA PRO A 23 25.52 1.30 1.65
C PRO A 23 24.88 1.24 0.25
N GLY A 24 24.80 2.37 -0.43
CA GLY A 24 24.34 2.49 -1.82
C GLY A 24 22.83 2.75 -1.98
N LYS A 25 22.41 3.08 -3.20
CA LYS A 25 21.00 3.32 -3.58
C LYS A 25 20.23 2.00 -3.58
N LYS A 26 18.97 2.04 -3.19
CA LYS A 26 18.13 0.85 -3.04
C LYS A 26 16.74 1.06 -3.59
N ILE A 27 16.16 0.01 -4.13
CA ILE A 27 14.74 -0.10 -4.40
C ILE A 27 14.15 -1.02 -3.33
N VAL A 28 13.16 -0.53 -2.61
CA VAL A 28 12.47 -1.28 -1.56
C VAL A 28 11.06 -1.60 -2.05
N VAL A 29 10.74 -2.89 -2.13
CA VAL A 29 9.43 -3.40 -2.52
C VAL A 29 8.77 -4.01 -1.29
N LEU A 30 7.53 -3.59 -1.01
CA LEU A 30 6.75 -4.03 0.14
C LEU A 30 5.44 -4.67 -0.32
N SER A 31 5.04 -5.73 0.36
CA SER A 31 3.67 -6.26 0.29
C SER A 31 2.73 -5.46 1.20
N ALA A 32 1.44 -5.76 1.10
CA ALA A 32 0.44 -5.34 2.08
C ALA A 32 0.81 -5.81 3.51
N LEU A 33 0.27 -5.15 4.53
CA LEU A 33 0.40 -5.64 5.92
C LEU A 33 -0.20 -7.04 6.05
N SER A 34 0.36 -7.84 6.94
CA SER A 34 -0.11 -9.22 7.19
C SER A 34 -1.62 -9.26 7.44
N GLY A 35 -2.33 -10.11 6.71
CA GLY A 35 -3.78 -10.28 6.80
C GLY A 35 -4.58 -9.31 5.90
N THR A 36 -4.03 -8.18 5.47
CA THR A 36 -4.76 -7.19 4.65
C THR A 36 -5.29 -7.78 3.37
N THR A 37 -4.47 -8.49 2.59
CA THR A 37 -4.90 -9.07 1.31
C THR A 37 -6.07 -10.02 1.50
N ASN A 38 -6.03 -10.88 2.53
CA ASN A 38 -7.13 -11.81 2.83
C ASN A 38 -8.43 -11.06 3.19
N THR A 39 -8.32 -9.97 3.96
CA THR A 39 -9.49 -9.15 4.31
C THR A 39 -10.03 -8.43 3.08
N LEU A 40 -9.17 -7.89 2.20
CA LEU A 40 -9.61 -7.26 0.95
C LEU A 40 -10.29 -8.27 0.00
N VAL A 41 -9.79 -9.51 -0.07
CA VAL A 41 -10.47 -10.62 -0.77
C VAL A 41 -11.86 -10.85 -0.19
N ALA A 42 -11.99 -10.99 1.14
CA ALA A 42 -13.29 -11.20 1.79
C ALA A 42 -14.26 -10.04 1.52
N ILE A 43 -13.78 -8.77 1.58
CA ILE A 43 -14.59 -7.59 1.22
C ILE A 43 -15.07 -7.70 -0.23
N GLY A 44 -14.18 -8.02 -1.18
CA GLY A 44 -14.51 -8.17 -2.59
C GLY A 44 -15.53 -9.26 -2.85
N ASP A 45 -15.35 -10.44 -2.22
CA ASP A 45 -16.27 -11.57 -2.33
C ASP A 45 -17.66 -11.24 -1.78
N HIS A 46 -17.73 -10.52 -0.64
CA HIS A 46 -19.00 -10.04 -0.10
C HIS A 46 -19.69 -9.03 -1.04
N LEU A 47 -18.92 -8.15 -1.69
CA LEU A 47 -19.48 -7.17 -2.64
C LEU A 47 -20.02 -7.87 -3.91
N LEU A 48 -19.28 -8.84 -4.46
CA LEU A 48 -19.76 -9.64 -5.59
C LEU A 48 -21.02 -10.44 -5.26
N ALA A 49 -21.13 -10.92 -4.01
CA ALA A 49 -22.32 -11.63 -3.52
C ALA A 49 -23.47 -10.69 -3.09
N GLY A 50 -23.35 -9.36 -3.25
CA GLY A 50 -24.36 -8.38 -2.84
C GLY A 50 -24.49 -8.19 -1.32
N GLN A 51 -23.54 -8.71 -0.53
CA GLN A 51 -23.56 -8.67 0.96
C GLN A 51 -22.90 -7.39 1.47
N LYS A 52 -23.41 -6.22 1.08
CA LYS A 52 -22.80 -4.91 1.38
C LYS A 52 -22.58 -4.64 2.87
N ALA A 53 -23.46 -5.11 3.73
CA ALA A 53 -23.33 -4.93 5.18
C ALA A 53 -22.09 -5.66 5.75
N LYS A 54 -21.82 -6.88 5.30
CA LYS A 54 -20.63 -7.64 5.70
C LYS A 54 -19.35 -7.01 5.14
N ALA A 55 -19.39 -6.55 3.90
CA ALA A 55 -18.25 -5.85 3.29
C ALA A 55 -17.90 -4.58 4.07
N GLU A 56 -18.88 -3.81 4.51
CA GLU A 56 -18.63 -2.60 5.33
C GLU A 56 -18.11 -2.96 6.73
N GLU A 57 -18.60 -4.02 7.36
CA GLU A 57 -18.09 -4.50 8.65
C GLU A 57 -16.61 -4.86 8.55
N GLU A 58 -16.22 -5.65 7.55
CA GLU A 58 -14.80 -6.00 7.29
C GLU A 58 -13.96 -4.77 6.97
N THR A 59 -14.49 -3.86 6.15
CA THR A 59 -13.82 -2.59 5.81
C THR A 59 -13.57 -1.75 7.07
N ALA A 60 -14.57 -1.61 7.94
CA ALA A 60 -14.43 -0.84 9.18
C ALA A 60 -13.43 -1.49 10.15
N ASN A 61 -13.41 -2.82 10.24
CA ASN A 61 -12.46 -3.55 11.07
C ASN A 61 -11.03 -3.38 10.56
N LEU A 62 -10.82 -3.45 9.24
CA LEU A 62 -9.53 -3.24 8.63
C LEU A 62 -9.04 -1.79 8.84
N GLU A 63 -9.93 -0.81 8.69
CA GLU A 63 -9.61 0.60 8.96
C GLU A 63 -9.15 0.82 10.41
N LYS A 64 -9.85 0.26 11.39
CA LYS A 64 -9.45 0.32 12.81
C LYS A 64 -8.07 -0.32 13.03
N HIS A 65 -7.78 -1.43 12.34
CA HIS A 65 -6.46 -2.05 12.39
C HIS A 65 -5.37 -1.09 11.92
N TYR A 66 -5.56 -0.43 10.76
CA TYR A 66 -4.62 0.55 10.24
C TYR A 66 -4.49 1.79 11.13
N GLN A 67 -5.58 2.28 11.73
CA GLN A 67 -5.53 3.37 12.71
C GLN A 67 -4.67 3.01 13.94
N SER A 68 -4.77 1.78 14.43
CA SER A 68 -3.93 1.29 15.51
C SER A 68 -2.47 1.13 15.07
N PHE A 69 -2.25 0.68 13.83
CA PHE A 69 -0.93 0.50 13.26
C PHE A 69 -0.18 1.83 13.14
N ILE A 70 -0.81 2.87 12.57
CA ILE A 70 -0.15 4.19 12.40
C ILE A 70 0.13 4.86 13.73
N LYS A 71 -0.72 4.65 14.74
CA LYS A 71 -0.49 5.16 16.10
C LYS A 71 0.80 4.62 16.71
N ALA A 72 1.16 3.37 16.41
CA ALA A 72 2.39 2.76 16.88
C ALA A 72 3.58 2.97 15.92
N LEU A 73 3.32 3.24 14.64
CA LEU A 73 4.35 3.45 13.63
C LEU A 73 5.03 4.80 13.78
N TYR A 74 4.26 5.88 13.83
CA TYR A 74 4.77 7.24 13.89
C TYR A 74 5.04 7.69 15.33
N SER A 75 6.07 8.51 15.50
CA SER A 75 6.50 9.02 16.79
C SER A 75 6.06 10.47 17.02
N SER A 76 5.92 11.26 15.93
CA SER A 76 5.50 12.65 16.01
C SER A 76 4.02 12.83 15.69
N GLU A 77 3.40 13.81 16.33
CA GLU A 77 1.98 14.14 16.11
C GLU A 77 1.68 14.55 14.66
N SER A 78 2.61 15.29 14.03
CA SER A 78 2.46 15.70 12.62
C SER A 78 2.41 14.51 11.66
N TYR A 79 3.31 13.53 11.82
CA TYR A 79 3.28 12.32 10.97
C TYR A 79 2.15 11.37 11.32
N HIS A 80 1.72 11.36 12.59
CA HIS A 80 0.50 10.65 12.97
C HIS A 80 -0.73 11.22 12.24
N ALA A 81 -0.88 12.56 12.19
CA ALA A 81 -1.96 13.21 11.43
C ALA A 81 -1.87 12.90 9.92
N ILE A 82 -0.68 12.94 9.33
CA ILE A 82 -0.47 12.54 7.93
C ILE A 82 -0.92 11.09 7.70
N GLY A 83 -0.51 10.18 8.59
CA GLY A 83 -0.91 8.77 8.52
C GLY A 83 -2.43 8.58 8.61
N GLN A 84 -3.12 9.33 9.47
CA GLN A 84 -4.57 9.31 9.58
C GLN A 84 -5.25 9.75 8.26
N GLU A 85 -4.77 10.82 7.63
CA GLU A 85 -5.33 11.28 6.34
C GLU A 85 -5.08 10.27 5.21
N ILE A 86 -3.91 9.63 5.18
CA ILE A 86 -3.61 8.56 4.23
C ILE A 86 -4.61 7.40 4.42
N VAL A 87 -4.73 6.86 5.63
CA VAL A 87 -5.66 5.76 5.93
C VAL A 87 -7.09 6.14 5.55
N LYS A 88 -7.56 7.32 5.98
CA LYS A 88 -8.89 7.83 5.65
C LYS A 88 -9.15 7.87 4.14
N ARG A 89 -8.21 8.40 3.36
CA ARG A 89 -8.33 8.49 1.89
C ARG A 89 -8.47 7.09 1.26
N PHE A 90 -7.66 6.12 1.67
CA PHE A 90 -7.73 4.75 1.16
C PHE A 90 -9.07 4.09 1.49
N PHE A 91 -9.58 4.24 2.72
CA PHE A 91 -10.85 3.64 3.11
C PHE A 91 -12.07 4.36 2.51
N ILE A 92 -11.98 5.67 2.25
CA ILE A 92 -12.98 6.38 1.42
C ILE A 92 -13.01 5.78 0.00
N PHE A 93 -11.86 5.53 -0.62
CA PHE A 93 -11.79 4.92 -1.95
C PHE A 93 -12.42 3.52 -1.97
N ILE A 94 -12.12 2.66 -0.99
CA ILE A 94 -12.75 1.34 -0.85
C ILE A 94 -14.29 1.45 -0.77
N ARG A 95 -14.79 2.38 0.02
CA ARG A 95 -16.25 2.62 0.14
C ARG A 95 -16.87 3.17 -1.13
N LEU A 96 -16.14 4.00 -1.88
CA LEU A 96 -16.59 4.47 -3.20
C LEU A 96 -16.69 3.32 -4.21
N LEU A 97 -15.72 2.41 -4.25
CA LEU A 97 -15.81 1.18 -5.05
C LEU A 97 -17.04 0.35 -4.66
N ALA A 98 -17.27 0.17 -3.36
CA ALA A 98 -18.39 -0.61 -2.83
C ALA A 98 -19.77 0.01 -3.08
N ALA A 99 -19.83 1.35 -3.20
CA ALA A 99 -21.07 2.08 -3.48
C ALA A 99 -21.47 2.00 -4.97
N GLY A 100 -20.49 1.82 -5.86
CA GLY A 100 -20.70 1.71 -7.31
C GLY A 100 -21.18 0.32 -7.76
N GLN A 101 -21.13 0.11 -9.08
CA GLN A 101 -21.26 -1.23 -9.65
C GLN A 101 -19.93 -1.97 -9.46
N PHE A 102 -19.94 -2.97 -8.59
CA PHE A 102 -18.75 -3.73 -8.25
C PHE A 102 -18.57 -4.90 -9.23
N ASP A 103 -17.48 -4.93 -9.96
CA ASP A 103 -17.14 -5.91 -10.99
C ASP A 103 -15.69 -6.44 -10.78
N ASN A 104 -15.22 -7.28 -11.69
CA ASN A 104 -13.86 -7.83 -11.64
C ASN A 104 -12.76 -6.74 -11.73
N LYS A 105 -13.02 -5.61 -12.38
CA LYS A 105 -12.09 -4.49 -12.42
C LYS A 105 -12.01 -3.82 -11.06
N SER A 106 -13.15 -3.49 -10.47
CA SER A 106 -13.25 -2.93 -9.12
C SER A 106 -12.62 -3.87 -8.08
N TYR A 107 -12.76 -5.19 -8.27
CA TYR A 107 -12.14 -6.20 -7.42
C TYR A 107 -10.60 -6.10 -7.45
N ARG A 108 -10.01 -6.00 -8.65
CA ARG A 108 -8.55 -5.82 -8.79
C ARG A 108 -8.06 -4.50 -8.19
N GLU A 109 -8.80 -3.42 -8.42
CA GLU A 109 -8.51 -2.11 -7.82
C GLU A 109 -8.56 -2.17 -6.28
N LEU A 110 -9.53 -2.91 -5.72
CA LEU A 110 -9.64 -3.14 -4.28
C LEU A 110 -8.40 -3.89 -3.73
N LEU A 111 -7.99 -4.98 -4.37
CA LEU A 111 -6.85 -5.77 -3.90
C LEU A 111 -5.55 -4.98 -3.90
N ALA A 112 -5.33 -4.11 -4.89
CA ALA A 112 -4.13 -3.29 -4.97
C ALA A 112 -3.99 -2.28 -3.81
N GLN A 113 -5.07 -1.97 -3.10
CA GLN A 113 -5.03 -0.97 -2.01
C GLN A 113 -4.13 -1.40 -0.86
N GLY A 114 -3.96 -2.69 -0.60
CA GLY A 114 -3.13 -3.19 0.48
C GLY A 114 -1.66 -2.79 0.33
N GLU A 115 -1.10 -3.04 -0.84
CA GLU A 115 0.29 -2.71 -1.19
C GLU A 115 0.51 -1.20 -1.31
N LEU A 116 -0.43 -0.49 -1.92
CA LEU A 116 -0.36 0.96 -2.05
C LEU A 116 -0.34 1.64 -0.68
N LEU A 117 -1.24 1.21 0.22
CA LEU A 117 -1.32 1.79 1.57
C LEU A 117 -0.07 1.49 2.40
N SER A 118 0.39 0.23 2.43
CA SER A 118 1.58 -0.14 3.21
C SER A 118 2.83 0.59 2.73
N THR A 119 3.00 0.73 1.42
CA THR A 119 4.15 1.41 0.81
C THR A 119 4.14 2.90 1.11
N GLU A 120 2.97 3.55 1.06
CA GLU A 120 2.84 4.97 1.40
C GLU A 120 3.10 5.24 2.88
N LEU A 121 2.58 4.40 3.78
CA LEU A 121 2.85 4.51 5.21
C LEU A 121 4.35 4.33 5.52
N PHE A 122 5.01 3.39 4.88
CA PHE A 122 6.46 3.22 5.02
C PHE A 122 7.24 4.42 4.51
N TYR A 123 6.86 4.98 3.35
CA TYR A 123 7.46 6.19 2.82
C TYR A 123 7.37 7.35 3.82
N GLN A 124 6.20 7.59 4.41
CA GLN A 124 6.03 8.64 5.43
C GLN A 124 6.87 8.36 6.69
N HIS A 125 7.04 7.10 7.08
CA HIS A 125 7.95 6.76 8.17
C HIS A 125 9.42 7.11 7.85
N LEU A 126 9.84 6.91 6.60
CA LEU A 126 11.17 7.36 6.15
C LEU A 126 11.30 8.89 6.18
N GLN A 127 10.25 9.62 5.76
CA GLN A 127 10.23 11.09 5.81
C GLN A 127 10.28 11.62 7.27
N GLU A 128 9.54 11.01 8.20
CA GLU A 128 9.62 11.34 9.64
C GLU A 128 11.06 11.24 10.14
N ARG A 129 11.82 10.26 9.67
CA ARG A 129 13.23 10.05 10.00
C ARG A 129 14.20 10.91 9.17
N LYS A 130 13.69 11.80 8.32
CA LYS A 130 14.48 12.66 7.42
C LYS A 130 15.37 11.86 6.45
N ILE A 131 14.91 10.67 6.06
CA ILE A 131 15.62 9.82 5.12
C ILE A 131 15.27 10.28 3.71
N ASN A 132 16.29 10.51 2.87
CA ASN A 132 16.08 10.83 1.47
C ASN A 132 15.53 9.60 0.74
N ALA A 133 14.24 9.60 0.47
CA ALA A 133 13.51 8.54 -0.20
C ALA A 133 12.48 9.13 -1.17
N ARG A 134 12.10 8.35 -2.17
CA ARG A 134 11.02 8.67 -3.11
C ARG A 134 10.01 7.53 -3.14
N LEU A 135 8.75 7.88 -3.09
CA LEU A 135 7.66 6.94 -3.31
C LEU A 135 7.46 6.77 -4.82
N LEU A 136 7.48 5.52 -5.28
CA LEU A 136 7.23 5.16 -6.66
C LEU A 136 6.05 4.18 -6.72
N PRO A 137 4.81 4.67 -6.84
CA PRO A 137 3.64 3.81 -6.93
C PRO A 137 3.71 2.87 -8.14
N ALA A 138 3.46 1.59 -7.91
CA ALA A 138 3.49 0.57 -8.97
C ALA A 138 2.54 0.89 -10.14
N LEU A 139 1.44 1.60 -9.87
CA LEU A 139 0.47 2.07 -10.86
C LEU A 139 1.09 2.93 -11.97
N TYR A 140 2.23 3.57 -11.75
CA TYR A 140 2.87 4.41 -12.76
C TYR A 140 3.65 3.62 -13.81
N PHE A 141 4.10 2.41 -13.49
CA PHE A 141 4.92 1.62 -14.38
C PHE A 141 4.41 0.22 -14.65
N MET A 142 3.66 -0.39 -13.72
CA MET A 142 3.10 -1.73 -13.94
C MET A 142 2.11 -1.74 -15.11
N SER A 143 2.19 -2.79 -15.92
CA SER A 143 1.28 -3.10 -17.01
C SER A 143 1.10 -4.60 -17.08
N ILE A 144 -0.13 -5.04 -17.27
CA ILE A 144 -0.51 -6.44 -17.48
C ILE A 144 -1.26 -6.55 -18.81
N ASP A 145 -1.17 -7.69 -19.45
CA ASP A 145 -1.92 -8.02 -20.66
C ASP A 145 -3.34 -8.54 -20.36
N GLU A 146 -4.03 -9.03 -21.39
CA GLU A 146 -5.38 -9.59 -21.28
C GLU A 146 -5.45 -10.91 -20.49
N HIS A 147 -4.31 -11.56 -20.24
CA HIS A 147 -4.16 -12.79 -19.47
C HIS A 147 -3.67 -12.52 -18.02
N ASP A 148 -3.65 -11.25 -17.59
CA ASP A 148 -3.10 -10.81 -16.30
C ASP A 148 -1.59 -11.07 -16.15
N GLU A 149 -0.83 -11.26 -17.26
CA GLU A 149 0.61 -11.44 -17.24
C GLU A 149 1.36 -10.11 -17.37
N PRO A 150 2.51 -9.93 -16.68
CA PRO A 150 3.28 -8.69 -16.74
C PRO A 150 3.86 -8.41 -18.14
N GLU A 151 3.56 -7.23 -18.70
CA GLU A 151 4.15 -6.74 -19.95
C GLU A 151 5.53 -6.13 -19.72
N LEU A 152 6.57 -6.96 -19.64
CA LEU A 152 7.92 -6.57 -19.20
C LEU A 152 8.54 -5.43 -20.01
N GLU A 153 8.31 -5.37 -21.32
CA GLU A 153 8.80 -4.28 -22.18
C GLU A 153 8.17 -2.94 -21.79
N LYS A 154 6.84 -2.88 -21.69
CA LYS A 154 6.13 -1.67 -21.27
C LYS A 154 6.50 -1.24 -19.85
N ILE A 155 6.65 -2.20 -18.94
CA ILE A 155 7.12 -1.93 -17.58
C ILE A 155 8.51 -1.32 -17.61
N SER A 156 9.43 -1.90 -18.39
CA SER A 156 10.80 -1.40 -18.52
C SER A 156 10.86 0.01 -19.12
N GLU A 157 10.08 0.28 -20.16
CA GLU A 157 9.99 1.61 -20.77
C GLU A 157 9.47 2.68 -19.78
N ARG A 158 8.50 2.33 -18.94
CA ARG A 158 7.89 3.26 -17.98
C ARG A 158 8.75 3.47 -16.73
N ILE A 159 9.40 2.41 -16.21
CA ILE A 159 10.17 2.50 -14.96
C ILE A 159 11.54 3.16 -15.15
N ARG A 160 12.21 2.95 -16.29
CA ARG A 160 13.56 3.52 -16.56
C ARG A 160 13.62 5.02 -16.35
N PRO A 161 12.81 5.88 -17.01
CA PRO A 161 12.90 7.32 -16.81
C PRO A 161 12.60 7.75 -15.37
N LEU A 162 11.75 6.99 -14.66
CA LEU A 162 11.45 7.26 -13.25
C LEU A 162 12.68 6.99 -12.37
N VAL A 163 13.36 5.85 -12.58
CA VAL A 163 14.58 5.50 -11.83
C VAL A 163 15.74 6.40 -12.19
N ASP A 164 15.93 6.72 -13.47
CA ASP A 164 17.02 7.59 -13.94
C ASP A 164 16.88 9.02 -13.38
N SER A 165 15.66 9.52 -13.25
CA SER A 165 15.41 10.80 -12.60
C SER A 165 15.82 10.83 -11.11
N LEU A 166 15.82 9.66 -10.45
CA LEU A 166 16.23 9.49 -9.06
C LEU A 166 17.75 9.27 -8.93
N ALA A 167 18.42 8.89 -10.01
CA ALA A 167 19.88 8.65 -9.99
C ALA A 167 20.68 9.95 -9.83
N ASN A 168 20.10 11.09 -10.18
CA ASN A 168 20.72 12.40 -10.18
C ASN A 168 20.37 13.25 -8.93
N VAL A 169 19.75 12.68 -7.93
CA VAL A 169 19.41 13.29 -6.63
C VAL A 169 20.19 12.56 -5.49
#